data_ad78a6ae5a44767d5f292eda82aaa128
#
_entry.id   ad78a6ae5a44767d5f292eda82aaa128
#
_cell.length_a   1.000
_cell.length_b   1.000
_cell.length_c   1.000
_cell.angle_alpha   90.00
_cell.angle_beta   90.00
_cell.angle_gamma   90.00
#
_symmetry.space_group_name_H-M   'P 1'
#
loop_
_entity.id
_entity.type
_entity.pdbx_description
1 polymer ?
#
loop_
_entity_poly.entity_id
_entity_poly.type
_entity_poly.pdbx_seq_one_letter_code
_entity_poly.pdbx_strand_id
1 'polypeptide(L)'
;PNYIGTIQSFIDRFVTMPYIRQKYGRTVQPVDDEIYAEHLLQVINSGQSSQLRCLVDNQYSANNAIYKNKVAFVKALSLDDAGNLCLQNQRRPLAGSTTKSAEQFAAAQQTVLFTNGLIRYGDTYPLACEAISSLSDEYTNLFSERFKYVFIDEYQDCSDDQREALSRLFDSAKCRVMRIGDPDQAIYSFQEDNMVDWIPDDGCLSIESSCRYPQEIADILIPLRKGGTSIVSTNGSCGYKPVLIVFNDRSIDSVLSQFVVQLEAKGLHDPNGEYYAIGFVGKESVTGLRIGSYWNKYKTALNSKNDYRYWMIIEEVCESLRNGKLYRAENSVRKLICRMFHYSGVTNKDTSKEFTQTSIKDRLKQEYYDYYTDHIIALSELHDISKDAVDGIVRSMTDALLKGKGQTFFDALPAWFLDPSASSKTSTPDNNILVDPIRGRKIRLCTIHAVKGQTHDATLFLETEKNRGSDLARILWCYGIGKPGQSSLFEYSRKLAYVGFSRPKKLLCVAIQESTYEKCKKQFHNKLWEVVDVRQ
;
A
#
# COMPACT_ATOMS: atom_id res chain seq x y z
N PRO A 1 -28.29 -0.79 10.42
CA PRO A 1 -26.95 -0.94 11.01
C PRO A 1 -25.95 -0.03 10.32
N ASN A 2 -25.05 0.57 11.10
CA ASN A 2 -23.98 1.40 10.59
C ASN A 2 -22.98 0.55 9.79
N TYR A 3 -22.29 1.19 8.85
CA TYR A 3 -21.22 0.58 8.10
C TYR A 3 -19.90 1.31 8.39
N ILE A 4 -18.86 0.54 8.66
CA ILE A 4 -17.47 1.02 8.77
C ILE A 4 -16.61 0.07 7.95
N GLY A 5 -15.84 0.62 7.01
CA GLY A 5 -14.98 -0.16 6.12
C GLY A 5 -14.33 0.70 5.04
N THR A 6 -13.63 0.07 4.11
CA THR A 6 -13.03 0.76 2.96
C THR A 6 -14.10 1.13 1.93
N ILE A 7 -13.84 2.14 1.10
CA ILE A 7 -14.70 2.53 -0.03
C ILE A 7 -14.94 1.31 -0.92
N GLN A 8 -13.88 0.57 -1.27
CA GLN A 8 -13.99 -0.65 -2.08
C GLN A 8 -14.97 -1.67 -1.48
N SER A 9 -14.84 -1.98 -0.19
CA SER A 9 -15.72 -2.96 0.46
C SER A 9 -17.17 -2.48 0.60
N PHE A 10 -17.39 -1.16 0.66
CA PHE A 10 -18.72 -0.57 0.61
C PHE A 10 -19.35 -0.77 -0.79
N ILE A 11 -18.63 -0.36 -1.82
CA ILE A 11 -19.06 -0.46 -3.22
C ILE A 11 -19.34 -1.92 -3.58
N ASP A 12 -18.43 -2.84 -3.26
CA ASP A 12 -18.60 -4.26 -3.53
C ASP A 12 -19.87 -4.81 -2.86
N ARG A 13 -20.06 -4.49 -1.60
CA ARG A 13 -21.17 -5.03 -0.81
C ARG A 13 -22.54 -4.51 -1.26
N PHE A 14 -22.63 -3.22 -1.53
CA PHE A 14 -23.94 -2.55 -1.71
C PHE A 14 -24.27 -2.24 -3.17
N VAL A 15 -23.29 -2.27 -4.08
CA VAL A 15 -23.47 -1.94 -5.50
C VAL A 15 -23.07 -3.10 -6.40
N THR A 16 -21.78 -3.47 -6.42
CA THR A 16 -21.24 -4.41 -7.41
C THR A 16 -21.85 -5.81 -7.28
N MET A 17 -21.87 -6.37 -6.08
CA MET A 17 -22.38 -7.74 -5.89
C MET A 17 -23.88 -7.86 -6.13
N PRO A 18 -24.74 -6.95 -5.65
CA PRO A 18 -26.15 -6.92 -6.02
C PRO A 18 -26.37 -6.79 -7.53
N TYR A 19 -25.63 -5.89 -8.20
CA TYR A 19 -25.71 -5.69 -9.64
C TYR A 19 -25.36 -6.95 -10.44
N ILE A 20 -24.23 -7.58 -10.12
CA ILE A 20 -23.80 -8.82 -10.78
C ILE A 20 -24.86 -9.91 -10.58
N ARG A 21 -25.42 -10.01 -9.38
CA ARG A 21 -26.50 -10.98 -9.12
C ARG A 21 -27.72 -10.70 -9.97
N GLN A 22 -28.10 -9.44 -10.11
CA GLN A 22 -29.24 -9.04 -10.94
C GLN A 22 -28.96 -9.27 -12.43
N LYS A 23 -27.83 -8.78 -12.93
CA LYS A 23 -27.45 -8.80 -14.34
C LYS A 23 -27.19 -10.22 -14.85
N TYR A 24 -26.54 -11.04 -14.07
CA TYR A 24 -26.06 -12.36 -14.50
C TYR A 24 -26.75 -13.54 -13.81
N GLY A 25 -27.71 -13.29 -12.92
CA GLY A 25 -28.42 -14.33 -12.18
C GLY A 25 -27.55 -15.16 -11.24
N ARG A 26 -26.37 -14.67 -10.89
CA ARG A 26 -25.36 -15.42 -10.10
C ARG A 26 -24.77 -14.59 -8.98
N THR A 27 -24.42 -15.28 -7.90
CA THR A 27 -23.61 -14.68 -6.82
C THR A 27 -22.14 -14.90 -7.14
N VAL A 28 -21.36 -13.83 -7.18
CA VAL A 28 -19.90 -13.89 -7.33
C VAL A 28 -19.23 -13.41 -6.07
N GLN A 29 -17.96 -13.74 -5.93
CA GLN A 29 -17.13 -13.33 -4.80
C GLN A 29 -15.86 -12.65 -5.31
N PRO A 30 -15.53 -11.45 -4.80
CA PRO A 30 -14.24 -10.88 -5.03
C PRO A 30 -13.20 -11.74 -4.31
N VAL A 31 -12.19 -12.14 -5.04
CA VAL A 31 -11.09 -12.95 -4.51
C VAL A 31 -9.76 -12.24 -4.68
N ASP A 32 -8.80 -12.68 -3.91
CA ASP A 32 -7.40 -12.29 -4.06
C ASP A 32 -6.91 -12.55 -5.50
N ASP A 33 -6.15 -11.60 -6.04
CA ASP A 33 -5.68 -11.62 -7.44
C ASP A 33 -4.90 -12.90 -7.79
N GLU A 34 -4.27 -13.54 -6.82
CA GLU A 34 -3.54 -14.79 -7.01
C GLU A 34 -4.49 -15.97 -7.23
N ILE A 35 -5.50 -16.10 -6.36
CA ILE A 35 -6.54 -17.13 -6.50
C ILE A 35 -7.26 -16.95 -7.85
N TYR A 36 -7.58 -15.70 -8.20
CA TYR A 36 -8.18 -15.39 -9.50
C TYR A 36 -7.28 -15.81 -10.66
N ALA A 37 -5.97 -15.48 -10.59
CA ALA A 37 -5.01 -15.81 -11.63
C ALA A 37 -4.76 -17.31 -11.76
N GLU A 38 -4.84 -18.08 -10.68
CA GLU A 38 -4.76 -19.54 -10.71
C GLU A 38 -5.95 -20.15 -11.47
N HIS A 39 -7.17 -19.70 -11.17
CA HIS A 39 -8.37 -20.13 -11.92
C HIS A 39 -8.32 -19.70 -13.38
N LEU A 40 -7.88 -18.47 -13.67
CA LEU A 40 -7.73 -17.99 -15.03
C LEU A 40 -6.69 -18.82 -15.82
N LEU A 41 -5.55 -19.16 -15.20
CA LEU A 41 -4.57 -20.03 -15.81
C LEU A 41 -5.10 -21.44 -16.07
N GLN A 42 -5.92 -21.98 -15.16
CA GLN A 42 -6.59 -23.28 -15.39
C GLN A 42 -7.51 -23.21 -16.62
N VAL A 43 -8.31 -22.16 -16.76
CA VAL A 43 -9.18 -21.93 -17.91
C VAL A 43 -8.35 -21.80 -19.21
N ILE A 44 -7.25 -21.02 -19.19
CA ILE A 44 -6.33 -20.89 -20.33
C ILE A 44 -5.77 -22.24 -20.75
N ASN A 45 -5.46 -23.12 -19.80
CA ASN A 45 -4.89 -24.44 -20.05
C ASN A 45 -5.92 -25.51 -20.45
N SER A 46 -7.22 -25.26 -20.30
CA SER A 46 -8.31 -26.25 -20.53
C SER A 46 -8.58 -26.61 -22.00
N GLY A 47 -7.80 -26.11 -22.95
CA GLY A 47 -7.85 -26.51 -24.36
C GLY A 47 -8.67 -25.62 -25.29
N GLN A 48 -9.55 -24.74 -24.77
CA GLN A 48 -10.36 -23.82 -25.57
C GLN A 48 -9.60 -22.54 -25.99
N SER A 49 -8.45 -22.28 -25.41
CA SER A 49 -7.68 -21.04 -25.54
C SER A 49 -6.29 -21.25 -26.16
N SER A 50 -6.20 -22.02 -27.25
CA SER A 50 -4.94 -22.47 -27.81
C SER A 50 -3.96 -21.35 -28.20
N GLN A 51 -4.46 -20.26 -28.81
CA GLN A 51 -3.61 -19.12 -29.21
C GLN A 51 -3.20 -18.27 -28.02
N LEU A 52 -4.12 -18.02 -27.09
CA LEU A 52 -3.81 -17.34 -25.85
C LEU A 52 -2.79 -18.13 -25.02
N ARG A 53 -2.94 -19.45 -24.92
CA ARG A 53 -2.01 -20.33 -24.22
C ARG A 53 -0.60 -20.25 -24.83
N CYS A 54 -0.50 -20.33 -26.16
CA CYS A 54 0.78 -20.19 -26.87
C CYS A 54 1.42 -18.81 -26.61
N LEU A 55 0.61 -17.73 -26.65
CA LEU A 55 1.07 -16.38 -26.34
C LEU A 55 1.57 -16.28 -24.90
N VAL A 56 0.82 -16.79 -23.93
CA VAL A 56 1.18 -16.81 -22.51
C VAL A 56 2.49 -17.59 -22.29
N ASP A 57 2.62 -18.77 -22.91
CA ASP A 57 3.82 -19.60 -22.76
C ASP A 57 5.07 -18.92 -23.34
N ASN A 58 4.96 -18.32 -24.52
CA ASN A 58 6.06 -17.62 -25.18
C ASN A 58 6.45 -16.33 -24.42
N GLN A 59 5.47 -15.54 -24.04
CA GLN A 59 5.72 -14.28 -23.34
C GLN A 59 6.21 -14.51 -21.91
N TYR A 60 5.71 -15.51 -21.20
CA TYR A 60 6.26 -15.91 -19.91
C TYR A 60 7.71 -16.37 -20.03
N SER A 61 8.05 -17.19 -21.04
CA SER A 61 9.42 -17.65 -21.28
C SER A 61 10.37 -16.48 -21.54
N ALA A 62 9.92 -15.46 -22.28
CA ALA A 62 10.69 -14.24 -22.54
C ALA A 62 10.84 -13.33 -21.31
N ASN A 63 9.94 -13.43 -20.34
CA ASN A 63 9.87 -12.57 -19.14
C ASN A 63 10.11 -13.37 -17.84
N ASN A 64 10.63 -14.57 -17.86
CA ASN A 64 10.81 -15.44 -16.70
C ASN A 64 11.74 -14.86 -15.62
N ALA A 65 12.62 -13.94 -15.99
CA ALA A 65 13.46 -13.20 -15.05
C ALA A 65 12.64 -12.20 -14.19
N ILE A 66 11.48 -11.75 -14.72
CA ILE A 66 10.60 -10.76 -14.05
C ILE A 66 9.49 -11.48 -13.26
N TYR A 67 8.89 -12.52 -13.85
CA TYR A 67 7.77 -13.25 -13.28
C TYR A 67 8.23 -14.61 -12.78
N LYS A 68 8.04 -14.87 -11.50
CA LYS A 68 8.50 -16.10 -10.83
C LYS A 68 7.86 -17.38 -11.39
N ASN A 69 6.59 -17.29 -11.75
CA ASN A 69 5.79 -18.39 -12.30
C ASN A 69 4.72 -17.89 -13.27
N LYS A 70 4.05 -18.79 -13.96
CA LYS A 70 2.97 -18.44 -14.89
C LYS A 70 1.77 -17.77 -14.23
N VAL A 71 1.47 -18.10 -12.97
CA VAL A 71 0.38 -17.44 -12.22
C VAL A 71 0.69 -15.96 -12.05
N ALA A 72 1.91 -15.63 -11.61
CA ALA A 72 2.36 -14.25 -11.48
C ALA A 72 2.35 -13.49 -12.81
N PHE A 73 2.64 -14.17 -13.92
CA PHE A 73 2.55 -13.59 -15.25
C PHE A 73 1.09 -13.34 -15.65
N VAL A 74 0.20 -14.32 -15.50
CA VAL A 74 -1.24 -14.21 -15.81
C VAL A 74 -1.92 -13.16 -14.94
N LYS A 75 -1.53 -13.04 -13.67
CA LYS A 75 -1.99 -11.96 -12.77
C LYS A 75 -1.71 -10.57 -13.32
N ALA A 76 -0.60 -10.38 -14.03
CA ALA A 76 -0.19 -9.10 -14.62
C ALA A 76 -0.86 -8.81 -15.98
N LEU A 77 -1.68 -9.73 -16.51
CA LEU A 77 -2.43 -9.52 -17.75
C LEU A 77 -3.75 -8.78 -17.46
N SER A 78 -4.10 -7.87 -18.36
CA SER A 78 -5.37 -7.14 -18.34
C SER A 78 -5.78 -6.76 -19.76
N LEU A 79 -7.05 -6.41 -19.94
CA LEU A 79 -7.51 -5.70 -21.14
C LEU A 79 -7.50 -4.20 -20.83
N ASP A 80 -7.09 -3.39 -21.81
CA ASP A 80 -7.29 -1.94 -21.78
C ASP A 80 -8.72 -1.56 -22.25
N ASP A 81 -9.05 -0.27 -22.20
CA ASP A 81 -10.36 0.25 -22.60
C ASP A 81 -10.71 -0.04 -24.08
N ALA A 82 -9.70 -0.23 -24.93
CA ALA A 82 -9.86 -0.60 -26.33
C ALA A 82 -9.97 -2.13 -26.53
N GLY A 83 -9.89 -2.92 -25.46
CA GLY A 83 -9.92 -4.39 -25.49
C GLY A 83 -8.60 -5.04 -25.90
N ASN A 84 -7.49 -4.31 -25.94
CA ASN A 84 -6.19 -4.89 -26.22
C ASN A 84 -5.66 -5.64 -24.99
N LEU A 85 -5.00 -6.78 -25.22
CA LEU A 85 -4.37 -7.54 -24.17
C LEU A 85 -3.01 -6.91 -23.78
N CYS A 86 -2.93 -6.41 -22.56
CA CYS A 86 -1.79 -5.70 -22.01
C CYS A 86 -1.09 -6.50 -20.92
N LEU A 87 0.19 -6.24 -20.75
CA LEU A 87 0.98 -6.71 -19.61
C LEU A 87 1.37 -5.53 -18.75
N GLN A 88 1.13 -5.62 -17.46
CA GLN A 88 1.46 -4.58 -16.50
C GLN A 88 2.93 -4.13 -16.63
N ASN A 89 3.16 -2.81 -16.65
CA ASN A 89 4.46 -2.17 -16.84
C ASN A 89 5.04 -2.26 -18.27
N GLN A 90 4.29 -2.67 -19.27
CA GLN A 90 4.66 -2.55 -20.68
C GLN A 90 3.85 -1.45 -21.36
N ARG A 91 4.53 -0.62 -22.19
CA ARG A 91 3.87 0.48 -22.92
C ARG A 91 3.08 0.02 -24.13
N ARG A 92 3.38 -1.16 -24.67
CA ARG A 92 2.72 -1.69 -25.87
C ARG A 92 1.90 -2.92 -25.50
N PRO A 93 0.68 -3.04 -26.04
CA PRO A 93 -0.13 -4.25 -25.88
C PRO A 93 0.62 -5.48 -26.36
N LEU A 94 0.38 -6.62 -25.72
CA LEU A 94 0.86 -7.94 -26.18
C LEU A 94 0.08 -8.41 -27.43
N ALA A 95 -1.20 -8.04 -27.50
CA ALA A 95 -2.07 -8.40 -28.61
C ALA A 95 -3.18 -7.35 -28.77
N GLY A 96 -3.49 -6.97 -30.02
CA GLY A 96 -4.59 -6.06 -30.33
C GLY A 96 -5.96 -6.68 -30.05
N SER A 97 -6.96 -5.84 -29.82
CA SER A 97 -8.35 -6.23 -29.46
C SER A 97 -9.02 -7.16 -30.48
N THR A 98 -8.64 -7.09 -31.76
CA THR A 98 -9.18 -7.94 -32.84
C THR A 98 -8.46 -9.29 -32.98
N THR A 99 -7.50 -9.58 -32.11
CA THR A 99 -6.76 -10.85 -32.15
C THR A 99 -7.49 -11.94 -31.39
N LYS A 100 -7.38 -13.17 -31.85
CA LYS A 100 -7.93 -14.33 -31.14
C LYS A 100 -7.40 -14.46 -29.71
N SER A 101 -6.18 -14.03 -29.44
CA SER A 101 -5.62 -14.08 -28.09
C SER A 101 -6.32 -13.11 -27.13
N ALA A 102 -6.66 -11.91 -27.58
CA ALA A 102 -7.43 -10.95 -26.77
C ALA A 102 -8.87 -11.42 -26.57
N GLU A 103 -9.52 -11.92 -27.63
CA GLU A 103 -10.87 -12.52 -27.54
C GLU A 103 -10.90 -13.73 -26.60
N GLN A 104 -9.90 -14.62 -26.69
CA GLN A 104 -9.81 -15.78 -25.80
C GLN A 104 -9.53 -15.37 -24.35
N PHE A 105 -8.78 -14.29 -24.11
CA PHE A 105 -8.57 -13.77 -22.76
C PHE A 105 -9.88 -13.23 -22.17
N ALA A 106 -10.63 -12.43 -22.92
CA ALA A 106 -11.94 -11.95 -22.51
C ALA A 106 -12.90 -13.12 -22.19
N ALA A 107 -12.93 -14.13 -23.05
CA ALA A 107 -13.74 -15.33 -22.85
C ALA A 107 -13.30 -16.13 -21.61
N ALA A 108 -12.00 -16.23 -21.36
CA ALA A 108 -11.47 -16.89 -20.16
C ALA A 108 -11.87 -16.14 -18.89
N GLN A 109 -11.79 -14.81 -18.86
CA GLN A 109 -12.27 -13.99 -17.73
C GLN A 109 -13.78 -14.20 -17.50
N GLN A 110 -14.57 -14.22 -18.57
CA GLN A 110 -16.02 -14.54 -18.46
C GLN A 110 -16.24 -15.96 -17.93
N THR A 111 -15.45 -16.93 -18.34
CA THR A 111 -15.55 -18.31 -17.83
C THR A 111 -15.26 -18.35 -16.33
N VAL A 112 -14.22 -17.67 -15.85
CA VAL A 112 -13.92 -17.57 -14.40
C VAL A 112 -15.09 -16.91 -13.67
N LEU A 113 -15.62 -15.82 -14.18
CA LEU A 113 -16.77 -15.14 -13.61
C LEU A 113 -18.02 -16.03 -13.58
N PHE A 114 -18.36 -16.66 -14.70
CA PHE A 114 -19.63 -17.40 -14.84
C PHE A 114 -19.58 -18.82 -14.30
N THR A 115 -18.45 -19.52 -14.45
CA THR A 115 -18.33 -20.92 -14.01
C THR A 115 -17.88 -21.01 -12.55
N ASN A 116 -16.82 -20.27 -12.19
CA ASN A 116 -16.27 -20.31 -10.84
C ASN A 116 -16.97 -19.29 -9.91
N GLY A 117 -17.67 -18.29 -10.48
CA GLY A 117 -18.29 -17.22 -9.72
C GLY A 117 -17.28 -16.34 -8.97
N LEU A 118 -16.10 -16.14 -9.56
CA LEU A 118 -15.02 -15.37 -8.99
C LEU A 118 -14.77 -14.09 -9.80
N ILE A 119 -14.42 -13.01 -9.10
CA ILE A 119 -14.05 -11.74 -9.71
C ILE A 119 -12.81 -11.20 -8.99
N ARG A 120 -11.89 -10.63 -9.74
CA ARG A 120 -10.72 -9.94 -9.18
C ARG A 120 -11.15 -8.62 -8.55
N TYR A 121 -10.53 -8.23 -7.43
CA TYR A 121 -10.82 -6.96 -6.77
C TYR A 121 -10.70 -5.74 -7.70
N GLY A 122 -9.71 -5.71 -8.58
CA GLY A 122 -9.53 -4.63 -9.55
C GLY A 122 -10.65 -4.52 -10.59
N ASP A 123 -11.37 -5.62 -10.87
CA ASP A 123 -12.44 -5.66 -11.87
C ASP A 123 -13.82 -5.28 -11.28
N THR A 124 -13.94 -5.14 -9.96
CA THR A 124 -15.21 -4.79 -9.31
C THR A 124 -15.60 -3.34 -9.55
N TYR A 125 -14.62 -2.46 -9.70
CA TYR A 125 -14.84 -1.03 -9.87
C TYR A 125 -15.48 -0.64 -11.19
N PRO A 126 -14.99 -1.09 -12.37
CA PRO A 126 -15.65 -0.88 -13.65
C PRO A 126 -17.11 -1.35 -13.65
N LEU A 127 -17.37 -2.50 -13.03
CA LEU A 127 -18.74 -3.01 -12.88
C LEU A 127 -19.59 -2.17 -11.93
N ALA A 128 -18.98 -1.57 -10.91
CA ALA A 128 -19.67 -0.62 -10.04
C ALA A 128 -20.06 0.65 -10.78
N CYS A 129 -19.19 1.20 -11.62
CA CYS A 129 -19.49 2.36 -12.45
C CYS A 129 -20.62 2.06 -13.45
N GLU A 130 -20.59 0.90 -14.08
CA GLU A 130 -21.69 0.42 -14.95
C GLU A 130 -22.99 0.30 -14.16
N ALA A 131 -22.95 -0.33 -12.98
CA ALA A 131 -24.09 -0.45 -12.09
C ALA A 131 -24.68 0.91 -11.73
N ILE A 132 -23.86 1.83 -11.24
CA ILE A 132 -24.28 3.17 -10.80
C ILE A 132 -24.85 3.97 -11.96
N SER A 133 -24.28 3.84 -13.17
CA SER A 133 -24.80 4.50 -14.37
C SER A 133 -26.15 3.95 -14.80
N SER A 134 -26.49 2.72 -14.46
CA SER A 134 -27.76 2.06 -14.77
C SER A 134 -28.81 2.18 -13.66
N LEU A 135 -28.44 2.70 -12.48
CA LEU A 135 -29.37 2.84 -11.35
C LEU A 135 -30.36 3.98 -11.60
N SER A 136 -31.64 3.72 -11.27
CA SER A 136 -32.65 4.78 -11.22
C SER A 136 -32.38 5.73 -10.03
N ASP A 137 -32.88 6.97 -10.15
CA ASP A 137 -32.83 7.94 -9.05
C ASP A 137 -33.47 7.42 -7.76
N GLU A 138 -34.51 6.58 -7.88
CA GLU A 138 -35.17 5.95 -6.73
C GLU A 138 -34.20 5.04 -5.96
N TYR A 139 -33.37 4.27 -6.68
CA TYR A 139 -32.41 3.38 -6.03
C TYR A 139 -31.28 4.16 -5.35
N THR A 140 -30.75 5.20 -5.98
CA THR A 140 -29.74 6.07 -5.35
C THR A 140 -30.29 6.81 -4.14
N ASN A 141 -31.57 7.18 -4.16
CA ASN A 141 -32.25 7.79 -3.02
C ASN A 141 -32.27 6.88 -1.78
N LEU A 142 -32.39 5.56 -1.96
CA LEU A 142 -32.37 4.60 -0.86
C LEU A 142 -31.05 4.64 -0.06
N PHE A 143 -29.93 4.91 -0.74
CA PHE A 143 -28.63 5.09 -0.05
C PHE A 143 -28.65 6.33 0.88
N SER A 144 -29.11 7.46 0.36
CA SER A 144 -29.21 8.70 1.11
C SER A 144 -30.27 8.63 2.25
N GLU A 145 -31.30 7.81 2.09
CA GLU A 145 -32.26 7.54 3.16
C GLU A 145 -31.69 6.63 4.25
N ARG A 146 -30.93 5.62 3.85
CA ARG A 146 -30.31 4.65 4.76
C ARG A 146 -29.15 5.25 5.54
N PHE A 147 -28.29 6.03 4.89
CA PHE A 147 -27.08 6.61 5.46
C PHE A 147 -27.26 8.11 5.63
N LYS A 148 -27.76 8.52 6.81
CA LYS A 148 -27.99 9.96 7.10
C LYS A 148 -26.71 10.76 7.27
N TYR A 149 -25.61 10.08 7.65
CA TYR A 149 -24.28 10.65 7.81
C TYR A 149 -23.27 9.75 7.11
N VAL A 150 -22.44 10.35 6.28
CA VAL A 150 -21.37 9.68 5.52
C VAL A 150 -20.08 10.43 5.80
N PHE A 151 -19.08 9.74 6.36
CA PHE A 151 -17.75 10.28 6.62
C PHE A 151 -16.78 9.53 5.73
N ILE A 152 -16.05 10.26 4.87
CA ILE A 152 -15.06 9.71 3.96
C ILE A 152 -13.72 10.31 4.34
N ASP A 153 -12.86 9.49 4.91
CA ASP A 153 -11.50 9.86 5.31
C ASP A 153 -10.51 9.63 4.17
N GLU A 154 -9.38 10.33 4.20
CA GLU A 154 -8.33 10.31 3.16
C GLU A 154 -8.89 10.57 1.75
N TYR A 155 -9.85 11.50 1.63
CA TYR A 155 -10.58 11.73 0.38
C TYR A 155 -9.68 12.14 -0.78
N GLN A 156 -8.51 12.73 -0.52
CA GLN A 156 -7.51 13.07 -1.53
C GLN A 156 -6.92 11.84 -2.25
N ASP A 157 -7.04 10.63 -1.68
CA ASP A 157 -6.57 9.39 -2.27
C ASP A 157 -7.65 8.65 -3.08
N CYS A 158 -8.87 9.18 -3.12
CA CYS A 158 -9.93 8.63 -3.95
C CYS A 158 -9.63 8.86 -5.44
N SER A 159 -9.80 7.85 -6.28
CA SER A 159 -9.80 8.00 -7.73
C SER A 159 -11.01 8.82 -8.20
N ASP A 160 -10.96 9.33 -9.43
CA ASP A 160 -12.08 10.08 -10.01
C ASP A 160 -13.34 9.22 -10.09
N ASP A 161 -13.20 7.94 -10.47
CA ASP A 161 -14.31 6.98 -10.49
C ASP A 161 -14.91 6.77 -9.10
N GLN A 162 -14.06 6.72 -8.06
CA GLN A 162 -14.53 6.61 -6.67
C GLN A 162 -15.31 7.85 -6.24
N ARG A 163 -14.79 9.01 -6.57
CA ARG A 163 -15.45 10.29 -6.27
C ARG A 163 -16.79 10.41 -6.99
N GLU A 164 -16.84 10.06 -8.27
CA GLU A 164 -18.06 10.06 -9.06
C GLU A 164 -19.08 9.06 -8.51
N ALA A 165 -18.67 7.82 -8.26
CA ALA A 165 -19.52 6.80 -7.67
C ALA A 165 -20.13 7.25 -6.34
N LEU A 166 -19.31 7.78 -5.43
CA LEU A 166 -19.79 8.27 -4.14
C LEU A 166 -20.74 9.47 -4.27
N SER A 167 -20.47 10.39 -5.22
CA SER A 167 -21.33 11.56 -5.43
C SER A 167 -22.70 11.19 -5.99
N ARG A 168 -22.76 10.14 -6.80
CA ARG A 168 -24.04 9.63 -7.33
C ARG A 168 -24.83 8.84 -6.29
N LEU A 169 -24.16 8.11 -5.39
CA LEU A 169 -24.82 7.31 -4.37
C LEU A 169 -25.35 8.14 -3.21
N PHE A 170 -24.71 9.28 -2.91
CA PHE A 170 -25.05 10.10 -1.74
C PHE A 170 -25.42 11.53 -2.14
N ASP A 171 -26.72 11.78 -2.20
CA ASP A 171 -27.26 13.12 -2.42
C ASP A 171 -27.06 14.00 -1.18
N SER A 172 -26.22 15.03 -1.30
CA SER A 172 -25.91 15.96 -0.19
C SER A 172 -27.14 16.76 0.29
N ALA A 173 -28.21 16.82 -0.48
CA ALA A 173 -29.47 17.42 -0.04
C ALA A 173 -30.27 16.51 0.92
N LYS A 174 -30.02 15.19 0.88
CA LYS A 174 -30.78 14.19 1.64
C LYS A 174 -29.97 13.56 2.77
N CYS A 175 -28.66 13.51 2.66
CA CYS A 175 -27.75 13.00 3.68
C CYS A 175 -26.58 13.96 3.91
N ARG A 176 -25.97 13.91 5.07
CA ARG A 176 -24.81 14.75 5.39
C ARG A 176 -23.54 14.01 5.01
N VAL A 177 -22.87 14.47 3.95
CA VAL A 177 -21.61 13.91 3.48
C VAL A 177 -20.46 14.80 3.94
N MET A 178 -19.55 14.25 4.72
CA MET A 178 -18.32 14.91 5.15
C MET A 178 -17.13 14.25 4.47
N ARG A 179 -16.38 15.02 3.70
CA ARG A 179 -15.13 14.63 3.04
C ARG A 179 -13.98 15.18 3.86
N ILE A 180 -13.13 14.29 4.35
CA ILE A 180 -11.99 14.63 5.21
C ILE A 180 -10.73 14.23 4.44
N GLY A 181 -9.76 15.14 4.35
CA GLY A 181 -8.53 14.87 3.63
C GLY A 181 -7.58 16.06 3.59
N ASP A 182 -6.37 15.79 3.16
CA ASP A 182 -5.31 16.79 2.97
C ASP A 182 -4.78 16.71 1.53
N PRO A 183 -5.12 17.68 0.66
CA PRO A 183 -4.67 17.68 -0.74
C PRO A 183 -3.15 17.63 -0.89
N ASP A 184 -2.40 18.15 0.08
CA ASP A 184 -0.94 18.15 0.07
C ASP A 184 -0.35 16.74 0.37
N GLN A 185 -1.18 15.79 0.86
CA GLN A 185 -0.81 14.40 1.06
C GLN A 185 -1.20 13.45 -0.08
N ALA A 186 -1.72 13.97 -1.20
CA ALA A 186 -2.11 13.18 -2.39
C ALA A 186 -0.87 12.72 -3.17
N ILE A 187 -0.21 11.64 -2.73
CA ILE A 187 1.01 11.11 -3.36
C ILE A 187 0.78 9.86 -4.22
N TYR A 188 -0.42 9.31 -4.26
CA TYR A 188 -0.75 8.15 -5.10
C TYR A 188 -1.23 8.57 -6.49
N SER A 189 -1.76 9.77 -6.65
CA SER A 189 -2.30 10.31 -7.90
C SER A 189 -1.30 10.34 -9.07
N PHE A 190 0.00 10.40 -8.79
CA PHE A 190 1.02 10.40 -9.84
C PHE A 190 1.30 9.01 -10.46
N GLN A 191 0.84 7.95 -9.83
CA GLN A 191 1.02 6.58 -10.35
C GLN A 191 -0.08 6.17 -11.32
N GLU A 192 -1.19 6.91 -11.32
CA GLU A 192 -2.34 6.70 -12.19
C GLU A 192 -2.45 7.91 -13.13
N ASP A 193 -2.20 7.71 -14.40
CA ASP A 193 -2.08 8.79 -15.42
C ASP A 193 -3.32 9.70 -15.56
N ASN A 194 -4.46 9.35 -14.93
CA ASN A 194 -5.75 10.01 -15.04
C ASN A 194 -6.32 10.57 -13.72
N MET A 195 -5.58 10.58 -12.62
CA MET A 195 -6.11 11.12 -11.36
C MET A 195 -5.98 12.66 -11.31
N VAL A 196 -7.10 13.33 -11.18
CA VAL A 196 -7.16 14.77 -10.89
C VAL A 196 -7.05 15.00 -9.39
N ASP A 197 -6.20 15.93 -8.97
CA ASP A 197 -6.08 16.30 -7.56
C ASP A 197 -7.44 16.78 -7.02
N TRP A 198 -7.84 16.24 -5.88
CA TRP A 198 -9.00 16.76 -5.17
C TRP A 198 -8.72 18.18 -4.67
N ILE A 199 -9.64 19.08 -4.97
CA ILE A 199 -9.64 20.45 -4.46
C ILE A 199 -10.85 20.55 -3.52
N PRO A 200 -10.66 20.91 -2.25
CA PRO A 200 -11.76 21.14 -1.34
C PRO A 200 -12.72 22.21 -1.87
N ASP A 201 -14.00 22.04 -1.61
CA ASP A 201 -15.05 22.98 -2.02
C ASP A 201 -14.87 24.34 -1.29
N ASP A 202 -15.38 25.41 -1.88
CA ASP A 202 -15.42 26.73 -1.23
C ASP A 202 -16.21 26.64 0.09
N GLY A 203 -15.63 27.19 1.16
CA GLY A 203 -16.23 27.12 2.50
C GLY A 203 -15.90 25.84 3.28
N CYS A 204 -14.95 25.03 2.84
CA CYS A 204 -14.46 23.93 3.64
C CYS A 204 -13.88 24.41 4.98
N LEU A 205 -14.03 23.58 6.03
CA LEU A 205 -13.40 23.84 7.33
C LEU A 205 -11.93 23.42 7.26
N SER A 206 -11.03 24.36 7.50
CA SER A 206 -9.60 24.09 7.56
C SER A 206 -9.16 23.73 8.97
N ILE A 207 -8.41 22.62 9.10
CA ILE A 207 -7.71 22.29 10.34
C ILE A 207 -6.30 22.86 10.24
N GLU A 208 -6.06 23.95 10.96
CA GLU A 208 -4.78 24.69 10.92
C GLU A 208 -3.83 24.31 12.06
N SER A 209 -4.10 23.21 12.74
CA SER A 209 -3.28 22.73 13.84
C SER A 209 -2.90 21.26 13.69
N SER A 210 -1.76 20.90 14.28
CA SER A 210 -1.28 19.52 14.31
C SER A 210 -0.76 19.15 15.69
N CYS A 211 -1.18 17.99 16.19
CA CYS A 211 -0.65 17.39 17.40
C CYS A 211 0.49 16.39 17.13
N ARG A 212 0.98 16.28 15.88
CA ARG A 212 2.00 15.29 15.55
C ARG A 212 3.42 15.77 15.78
N TYR A 213 3.76 16.97 15.37
CA TYR A 213 5.13 17.49 15.32
C TYR A 213 5.25 18.82 16.07
N PRO A 214 6.47 19.23 16.52
CA PRO A 214 6.71 20.51 17.15
C PRO A 214 6.65 21.68 16.15
N GLN A 215 6.61 22.92 16.69
CA GLN A 215 6.45 24.14 15.86
C GLN A 215 7.59 24.31 14.86
N GLU A 216 8.81 23.94 15.20
CA GLU A 216 9.97 24.04 14.31
C GLU A 216 9.81 23.21 13.04
N ILE A 217 9.12 22.07 13.11
CA ILE A 217 8.78 21.26 11.94
C ILE A 217 7.58 21.89 11.22
N ALA A 218 6.57 22.40 11.95
CA ALA A 218 5.44 23.09 11.36
C ALA A 218 5.89 24.24 10.47
N ASP A 219 6.84 25.05 10.93
CA ASP A 219 7.39 26.20 10.20
C ASP A 219 8.05 25.80 8.87
N ILE A 220 8.68 24.63 8.83
CA ILE A 220 9.25 24.06 7.58
C ILE A 220 8.17 23.58 6.61
N LEU A 221 7.02 23.13 7.12
CA LEU A 221 5.93 22.61 6.31
C LEU A 221 5.08 23.71 5.65
N ILE A 222 5.00 24.90 6.24
CA ILE A 222 4.18 26.01 5.73
C ILE A 222 4.46 26.31 4.24
N PRO A 223 5.74 26.47 3.80
CA PRO A 223 6.04 26.72 2.39
C PRO A 223 5.67 25.57 1.45
N LEU A 224 5.56 24.34 1.97
CA LEU A 224 5.20 23.16 1.19
C LEU A 224 3.68 22.99 1.06
N ARG A 225 2.87 23.73 1.78
CA ARG A 225 1.41 23.69 1.65
C ARG A 225 0.94 24.51 0.47
N LYS A 226 -0.06 23.99 -0.23
CA LYS A 226 -0.69 24.72 -1.33
C LYS A 226 -1.33 26.01 -0.80
N GLY A 227 -0.92 27.15 -1.37
CA GLY A 227 -1.35 28.46 -0.91
C GLY A 227 -0.65 28.98 0.35
N GLY A 228 0.36 28.29 0.88
CA GLY A 228 1.15 28.77 2.03
C GLY A 228 0.33 28.94 3.33
N THR A 229 -0.74 28.17 3.49
CA THR A 229 -1.62 28.24 4.67
C THR A 229 -0.85 27.89 5.94
N SER A 230 -1.07 28.65 7.02
CA SER A 230 -0.41 28.41 8.31
C SER A 230 -0.76 27.04 8.89
N ILE A 231 0.16 26.50 9.65
CA ILE A 231 -0.08 25.33 10.51
C ILE A 231 0.59 25.57 11.85
N VAL A 232 -0.14 25.35 12.92
CA VAL A 232 0.33 25.58 14.29
C VAL A 232 0.47 24.24 15.00
N SER A 233 1.60 24.05 15.68
CA SER A 233 1.77 22.89 16.54
C SER A 233 1.02 23.06 17.85
N THR A 234 0.21 22.07 18.23
CA THR A 234 -0.38 22.00 19.58
C THR A 234 0.60 21.40 20.61
N ASN A 235 1.73 20.84 20.16
CA ASN A 235 2.80 20.31 21.03
C ASN A 235 3.82 21.37 21.45
N GLY A 236 3.71 22.60 20.91
CA GLY A 236 4.67 23.66 21.19
C GLY A 236 6.02 23.46 20.53
N SER A 237 7.06 24.06 21.12
CA SER A 237 8.46 23.98 20.64
C SER A 237 9.19 22.79 21.26
N CYS A 238 10.06 22.13 20.48
CA CYS A 238 10.97 21.10 21.00
C CYS A 238 12.33 21.68 21.45
N GLY A 239 12.57 22.99 21.20
CA GLY A 239 13.79 23.68 21.60
C GLY A 239 14.99 23.48 20.68
N TYR A 240 14.85 22.77 19.55
CA TYR A 240 15.89 22.61 18.53
C TYR A 240 15.31 22.61 17.13
N LYS A 241 16.13 23.03 16.17
CA LYS A 241 15.72 23.14 14.76
C LYS A 241 15.83 21.79 14.05
N PRO A 242 15.04 21.57 12.98
CA PRO A 242 15.35 20.56 11.99
C PRO A 242 16.75 20.69 11.42
N VAL A 243 17.37 19.58 11.05
CA VAL A 243 18.79 19.51 10.69
C VAL A 243 18.96 19.27 9.19
N LEU A 244 19.77 20.11 8.51
CA LEU A 244 20.26 19.84 7.17
C LEU A 244 21.64 19.19 7.26
N ILE A 245 21.77 17.98 6.72
CA ILE A 245 23.04 17.28 6.58
C ILE A 245 23.53 17.48 5.16
N VAL A 246 24.54 18.34 4.98
CA VAL A 246 25.10 18.67 3.66
C VAL A 246 26.21 17.68 3.32
N PHE A 247 26.07 16.98 2.20
CA PHE A 247 27.02 15.97 1.75
C PHE A 247 27.45 16.17 0.29
N ASN A 248 28.51 15.51 -0.12
CA ASN A 248 28.94 15.36 -1.52
C ASN A 248 29.15 13.87 -1.84
N ASP A 249 29.56 13.57 -3.07
CA ASP A 249 29.73 12.17 -3.53
C ASP A 249 30.77 11.39 -2.71
N ARG A 250 31.71 12.07 -2.03
CA ARG A 250 32.73 11.42 -1.20
C ARG A 250 32.25 11.15 0.22
N SER A 251 31.28 11.91 0.70
CA SER A 251 30.78 11.84 2.07
C SER A 251 29.37 11.26 2.20
N ILE A 252 28.77 10.76 1.11
CA ILE A 252 27.42 10.20 1.12
C ILE A 252 27.28 9.04 2.14
N ASP A 253 28.27 8.20 2.27
CA ASP A 253 28.27 7.07 3.21
C ASP A 253 28.24 7.52 4.69
N SER A 254 28.63 8.76 5.00
CA SER A 254 28.59 9.33 6.35
C SER A 254 27.24 9.87 6.77
N VAL A 255 26.29 10.04 5.85
CA VAL A 255 24.97 10.66 6.10
C VAL A 255 24.18 9.90 7.17
N LEU A 256 24.11 8.57 7.08
CA LEU A 256 23.40 7.74 8.06
C LEU A 256 24.08 7.78 9.43
N SER A 257 25.41 7.75 9.48
CA SER A 257 26.16 7.87 10.72
C SER A 257 25.95 9.25 11.35
N GLN A 258 25.89 10.30 10.54
CA GLN A 258 25.59 11.65 11.02
C GLN A 258 24.17 11.76 11.58
N PHE A 259 23.19 11.07 10.98
CA PHE A 259 21.85 11.00 11.56
C PHE A 259 21.87 10.38 12.96
N VAL A 260 22.65 9.30 13.17
CA VAL A 260 22.84 8.69 14.49
C VAL A 260 23.44 9.70 15.48
N VAL A 261 24.42 10.50 15.07
CA VAL A 261 24.99 11.58 15.90
C VAL A 261 23.93 12.60 16.28
N GLN A 262 23.03 12.96 15.35
CA GLN A 262 21.94 13.88 15.65
C GLN A 262 20.92 13.29 16.62
N LEU A 263 20.59 11.99 16.50
CA LEU A 263 19.73 11.31 17.47
C LEU A 263 20.32 11.41 18.90
N GLU A 264 21.64 11.18 19.05
CA GLU A 264 22.33 11.34 20.34
C GLU A 264 22.26 12.79 20.85
N ALA A 265 22.64 13.75 20.01
CA ALA A 265 22.68 15.17 20.37
C ALA A 265 21.32 15.73 20.81
N LYS A 266 20.22 15.18 20.30
CA LYS A 266 18.85 15.61 20.63
C LYS A 266 18.17 14.71 21.68
N GLY A 267 18.92 13.81 22.34
CA GLY A 267 18.42 12.99 23.44
C GLY A 267 17.45 11.86 23.02
N LEU A 268 17.47 11.43 21.77
CA LEU A 268 16.63 10.35 21.25
C LEU A 268 17.32 9.00 21.48
N HIS A 269 17.30 8.53 22.72
CA HIS A 269 18.10 7.37 23.17
C HIS A 269 17.33 6.05 23.19
N ASP A 270 16.00 6.05 22.99
CA ASP A 270 15.18 4.85 23.05
C ASP A 270 15.56 3.85 21.94
N PRO A 271 16.05 2.65 22.27
CA PRO A 271 16.38 1.64 21.26
C PRO A 271 15.16 1.09 20.52
N ASN A 272 13.97 1.22 21.10
CA ASN A 272 12.69 0.80 20.51
C ASN A 272 11.95 1.95 19.82
N GLY A 273 12.54 3.14 19.73
CA GLY A 273 11.98 4.28 19.04
C GLY A 273 11.80 4.05 17.54
N GLU A 274 10.86 4.75 16.94
CA GLU A 274 10.54 4.67 15.51
C GLU A 274 11.43 5.63 14.71
N TYR A 275 12.57 5.13 14.23
CA TYR A 275 13.57 5.88 13.46
C TYR A 275 13.58 5.45 12.00
N TYR A 276 13.46 6.41 11.08
CA TYR A 276 13.35 6.14 9.66
C TYR A 276 14.29 7.00 8.83
N ALA A 277 14.87 6.40 7.79
CA ALA A 277 15.53 7.10 6.69
C ALA A 277 14.69 6.85 5.42
N ILE A 278 14.13 7.91 4.85
CA ILE A 278 13.15 7.80 3.78
C ILE A 278 13.57 8.58 2.54
N GLY A 279 13.29 8.04 1.36
CA GLY A 279 13.55 8.70 0.09
C GLY A 279 12.49 8.39 -0.95
N PHE A 280 12.46 9.14 -2.04
CA PHE A 280 11.49 8.91 -3.11
C PHE A 280 11.88 7.70 -3.98
N VAL A 281 13.16 7.59 -4.38
CA VAL A 281 13.62 6.55 -5.29
C VAL A 281 14.31 5.42 -4.53
N GLY A 282 13.63 4.28 -4.49
CA GLY A 282 14.17 3.05 -3.89
C GLY A 282 14.79 2.10 -4.92
N LYS A 283 14.27 2.06 -6.16
CA LYS A 283 14.72 1.12 -7.18
C LYS A 283 16.15 1.40 -7.65
N GLU A 284 16.91 0.36 -7.93
CA GLU A 284 18.19 0.47 -8.61
C GLU A 284 17.99 1.07 -9.99
N SER A 285 18.53 2.26 -10.20
CA SER A 285 18.69 2.87 -11.51
C SER A 285 20.18 2.92 -11.84
N VAL A 286 20.53 2.93 -13.11
CA VAL A 286 21.92 2.95 -13.55
C VAL A 286 22.61 4.29 -13.23
N THR A 287 21.82 5.36 -12.98
CA THR A 287 22.32 6.71 -12.72
C THR A 287 21.44 7.45 -11.71
N GLY A 288 22.05 8.31 -10.86
CA GLY A 288 21.37 9.21 -9.95
C GLY A 288 21.29 8.73 -8.49
N LEU A 289 21.01 9.67 -7.59
CA LEU A 289 20.87 9.42 -6.16
C LEU A 289 19.59 8.62 -5.85
N ARG A 290 19.74 7.62 -5.00
CA ARG A 290 18.67 6.73 -4.53
C ARG A 290 18.94 6.31 -3.09
N ILE A 291 17.98 5.70 -2.42
CA ILE A 291 18.17 5.21 -1.04
C ILE A 291 19.40 4.27 -0.96
N GLY A 292 19.58 3.39 -1.95
CA GLY A 292 20.74 2.50 -2.03
C GLY A 292 22.10 3.20 -2.18
N SER A 293 22.13 4.48 -2.59
CA SER A 293 23.36 5.27 -2.66
C SER A 293 23.91 5.64 -1.26
N TYR A 294 23.02 5.75 -0.27
CA TYR A 294 23.38 6.05 1.12
C TYR A 294 23.72 4.80 1.93
N TRP A 295 23.28 3.64 1.45
CA TRP A 295 23.52 2.37 2.12
C TRP A 295 23.49 1.21 1.11
N ASN A 296 24.66 0.66 0.84
CA ASN A 296 24.85 -0.39 -0.18
C ASN A 296 24.12 -1.72 0.12
N LYS A 297 23.70 -1.92 1.38
CA LYS A 297 22.88 -3.09 1.77
C LYS A 297 21.39 -2.89 1.52
N TYR A 298 20.95 -1.69 1.14
CA TYR A 298 19.56 -1.44 0.82
C TYR A 298 19.11 -2.31 -0.34
N LYS A 299 18.08 -3.08 -0.10
CA LYS A 299 17.42 -3.86 -1.16
C LYS A 299 16.09 -3.18 -1.44
N THR A 300 15.88 -2.80 -2.68
CA THR A 300 14.55 -2.47 -3.12
C THR A 300 13.68 -3.65 -2.74
N ALA A 301 12.54 -3.40 -2.06
CA ALA A 301 11.50 -4.40 -2.05
C ALA A 301 11.23 -4.68 -3.54
N LEU A 302 11.88 -5.67 -4.09
CA LEU A 302 11.37 -6.37 -5.24
C LEU A 302 9.94 -6.60 -4.84
N ASN A 303 8.95 -6.17 -5.64
CA ASN A 303 7.57 -6.61 -5.48
C ASN A 303 7.72 -8.04 -5.06
N SER A 304 7.63 -8.28 -3.74
CA SER A 304 8.05 -9.55 -3.18
C SER A 304 7.18 -10.49 -3.98
N LYS A 305 7.82 -11.31 -4.81
CA LYS A 305 7.11 -12.36 -5.52
C LYS A 305 6.59 -13.16 -4.36
N ASN A 306 5.39 -12.78 -3.90
CA ASN A 306 4.82 -13.31 -2.69
C ASN A 306 4.64 -14.79 -2.97
N ASP A 307 5.64 -15.56 -2.60
CA ASP A 307 5.47 -16.96 -2.38
C ASP A 307 4.55 -17.01 -1.17
N TYR A 308 3.25 -17.10 -1.42
CA TYR A 308 2.24 -17.25 -0.38
C TYR A 308 2.31 -18.66 0.21
N ARG A 309 3.51 -19.06 0.65
CA ARG A 309 3.73 -20.33 1.33
C ARG A 309 3.43 -20.17 2.81
N TYR A 310 3.07 -21.26 3.43
CA TYR A 310 2.63 -21.31 4.80
C TYR A 310 3.59 -20.58 5.76
N TRP A 311 4.84 -21.01 5.80
CA TRP A 311 5.83 -20.49 6.75
C TRP A 311 6.24 -19.04 6.50
N MET A 312 6.05 -18.54 5.29
CA MET A 312 6.28 -17.13 4.99
C MET A 312 5.19 -16.24 5.57
N ILE A 313 3.94 -16.71 5.51
CA ILE A 313 2.84 -15.97 6.11
C ILE A 313 2.92 -16.05 7.63
N ILE A 314 3.30 -17.21 8.19
CA ILE A 314 3.58 -17.33 9.64
C ILE A 314 4.66 -16.31 10.07
N GLU A 315 5.75 -16.14 9.31
CA GLU A 315 6.77 -15.13 9.60
C GLU A 315 6.20 -13.72 9.55
N GLU A 316 5.37 -13.40 8.55
CA GLU A 316 4.67 -12.10 8.44
C GLU A 316 3.78 -11.83 9.67
N VAL A 317 3.11 -12.86 10.20
CA VAL A 317 2.33 -12.77 11.45
C VAL A 317 3.25 -12.48 12.62
N CYS A 318 4.33 -13.26 12.79
CA CYS A 318 5.31 -13.06 13.86
C CYS A 318 5.90 -11.64 13.83
N GLU A 319 6.30 -11.17 12.65
CA GLU A 319 6.84 -9.81 12.48
C GLU A 319 5.80 -8.76 12.85
N SER A 320 4.56 -8.92 12.42
CA SER A 320 3.48 -8.00 12.74
C SER A 320 3.22 -7.92 14.25
N LEU A 321 3.27 -9.06 14.95
CA LEU A 321 3.11 -9.14 16.40
C LEU A 321 4.29 -8.48 17.15
N ARG A 322 5.55 -8.78 16.75
CA ARG A 322 6.75 -8.16 17.32
C ARG A 322 6.74 -6.63 17.17
N ASN A 323 6.10 -6.13 16.11
CA ASN A 323 5.95 -4.70 15.86
C ASN A 323 4.65 -4.11 16.48
N GLY A 324 3.95 -4.84 17.34
CA GLY A 324 2.71 -4.37 17.98
C GLY A 324 1.53 -4.13 17.02
N LYS A 325 1.58 -4.67 15.79
CA LYS A 325 0.57 -4.45 14.74
C LYS A 325 -0.41 -5.63 14.68
N LEU A 326 -1.17 -5.83 15.75
CA LEU A 326 -2.14 -6.94 15.87
C LEU A 326 -3.11 -7.01 14.68
N TYR A 327 -3.59 -5.87 14.18
CA TYR A 327 -4.47 -5.83 13.01
C TYR A 327 -3.84 -6.43 11.75
N ARG A 328 -2.54 -6.19 11.53
CA ARG A 328 -1.81 -6.80 10.39
C ARG A 328 -1.63 -8.30 10.59
N ALA A 329 -1.27 -8.71 11.80
CA ALA A 329 -1.17 -10.13 12.16
C ALA A 329 -2.49 -10.86 11.90
N GLU A 330 -3.62 -10.30 12.35
CA GLU A 330 -4.96 -10.84 12.11
C GLU A 330 -5.28 -10.97 10.62
N ASN A 331 -4.98 -9.95 9.82
CA ASN A 331 -5.17 -10.00 8.36
C ASN A 331 -4.35 -11.13 7.72
N SER A 332 -3.08 -11.28 8.12
CA SER A 332 -2.19 -12.32 7.58
C SER A 332 -2.66 -13.72 7.98
N VAL A 333 -3.18 -13.91 9.20
CA VAL A 333 -3.81 -15.17 9.62
C VAL A 333 -5.03 -15.50 8.75
N ARG A 334 -5.93 -14.56 8.51
CA ARG A 334 -7.10 -14.80 7.63
C ARG A 334 -6.68 -15.14 6.20
N LYS A 335 -5.69 -14.43 5.68
CA LYS A 335 -5.10 -14.71 4.37
C LYS A 335 -4.52 -16.13 4.31
N LEU A 336 -3.82 -16.56 5.35
CA LEU A 336 -3.30 -17.92 5.46
C LEU A 336 -4.41 -18.95 5.44
N ILE A 337 -5.46 -18.78 6.23
CA ILE A 337 -6.62 -19.68 6.27
C ILE A 337 -7.31 -19.76 4.90
N CYS A 338 -7.51 -18.64 4.20
CA CYS A 338 -8.04 -18.64 2.84
C CYS A 338 -7.20 -19.50 1.90
N ARG A 339 -5.88 -19.36 1.96
CA ARG A 339 -4.95 -20.13 1.12
C ARG A 339 -4.97 -21.61 1.46
N MET A 340 -5.01 -21.93 2.73
CA MET A 340 -5.13 -23.31 3.17
C MET A 340 -6.41 -23.96 2.65
N PHE A 341 -7.55 -23.26 2.75
CA PHE A 341 -8.82 -23.75 2.25
C PHE A 341 -8.83 -23.92 0.73
N HIS A 342 -8.24 -22.96 0.01
CA HIS A 342 -8.09 -23.04 -1.44
C HIS A 342 -7.32 -24.31 -1.87
N TYR A 343 -6.11 -24.51 -1.31
CA TYR A 343 -5.26 -25.64 -1.70
C TYR A 343 -5.78 -27.02 -1.27
N SER A 344 -6.65 -27.07 -0.27
CA SER A 344 -7.30 -28.32 0.16
C SER A 344 -8.70 -28.51 -0.44
N GLY A 345 -9.16 -27.60 -1.31
CA GLY A 345 -10.47 -27.68 -1.96
C GLY A 345 -11.65 -27.48 -1.01
N VAL A 346 -11.42 -26.87 0.17
CA VAL A 346 -12.50 -26.57 1.12
C VAL A 346 -13.27 -25.35 0.65
N THR A 347 -14.56 -25.55 0.37
CA THR A 347 -15.46 -24.48 -0.05
C THR A 347 -16.44 -24.09 1.05
N ASN A 348 -16.95 -22.87 0.98
CA ASN A 348 -18.00 -22.40 1.86
C ASN A 348 -19.31 -23.15 1.53
N LYS A 349 -19.85 -23.88 2.52
CA LYS A 349 -21.04 -24.71 2.36
C LYS A 349 -22.28 -23.92 1.94
N ASP A 350 -22.40 -22.66 2.38
CA ASP A 350 -23.58 -21.84 2.12
C ASP A 350 -23.60 -21.30 0.68
N THR A 351 -22.42 -21.13 0.09
CA THR A 351 -22.27 -20.57 -1.26
C THR A 351 -21.72 -21.55 -2.28
N SER A 352 -21.23 -22.71 -1.84
CA SER A 352 -20.47 -23.70 -2.63
C SER A 352 -19.26 -23.10 -3.36
N LYS A 353 -18.70 -21.99 -2.84
CA LYS A 353 -17.60 -21.22 -3.41
C LYS A 353 -16.41 -21.15 -2.49
N GLU A 354 -15.31 -20.64 -3.00
CA GLU A 354 -14.11 -20.40 -2.24
C GLU A 354 -14.31 -19.41 -1.08
N PHE A 355 -13.55 -19.61 -0.02
CA PHE A 355 -13.53 -18.68 1.09
C PHE A 355 -12.74 -17.42 0.74
N THR A 356 -13.27 -16.26 1.11
CA THR A 356 -12.57 -14.98 1.09
C THR A 356 -12.22 -14.55 2.51
N GLN A 357 -11.29 -13.62 2.67
CA GLN A 357 -10.96 -13.07 3.99
C GLN A 357 -12.21 -12.50 4.71
N THR A 358 -13.13 -11.90 3.95
CA THR A 358 -14.39 -11.38 4.48
C THR A 358 -15.32 -12.52 4.90
N SER A 359 -15.49 -13.54 4.06
CA SER A 359 -16.37 -14.68 4.38
C SER A 359 -15.85 -15.50 5.56
N ILE A 360 -14.52 -15.64 5.71
CA ILE A 360 -13.92 -16.24 6.91
C ILE A 360 -14.23 -15.41 8.15
N LYS A 361 -14.02 -14.09 8.08
CA LYS A 361 -14.33 -13.19 9.19
C LYS A 361 -15.79 -13.25 9.59
N ASP A 362 -16.70 -13.20 8.61
CA ASP A 362 -18.14 -13.23 8.85
C ASP A 362 -18.56 -14.58 9.45
N ARG A 363 -18.04 -15.68 8.95
CA ARG A 363 -18.33 -17.02 9.47
C ARG A 363 -17.79 -17.21 10.88
N LEU A 364 -16.56 -16.79 11.16
CA LEU A 364 -15.97 -16.85 12.49
C LEU A 364 -16.77 -16.04 13.50
N LYS A 365 -17.32 -14.89 13.09
CA LYS A 365 -18.17 -14.06 13.95
C LYS A 365 -19.58 -14.63 14.15
N GLN A 366 -20.16 -15.29 13.16
CA GLN A 366 -21.54 -15.81 13.24
C GLN A 366 -21.63 -17.14 14.01
N GLU A 367 -20.68 -18.05 13.77
CA GLU A 367 -20.73 -19.39 14.36
C GLU A 367 -19.88 -19.50 15.64
N TYR A 368 -18.83 -18.65 15.78
CA TYR A 368 -17.76 -18.81 16.76
C TYR A 368 -17.17 -17.49 17.24
N TYR A 369 -18.00 -16.52 17.58
CA TYR A 369 -17.51 -15.18 17.99
C TYR A 369 -16.50 -15.25 19.13
N ASP A 370 -16.76 -16.10 20.11
CA ASP A 370 -15.87 -16.30 21.26
C ASP A 370 -14.54 -16.94 20.82
N TYR A 371 -14.60 -17.96 19.98
CA TYR A 371 -13.40 -18.65 19.47
C TYR A 371 -12.49 -17.73 18.66
N TYR A 372 -13.06 -16.90 17.79
CA TYR A 372 -12.25 -15.95 17.02
C TYR A 372 -11.58 -14.93 17.93
N THR A 373 -12.32 -14.40 18.87
CA THR A 373 -11.84 -13.41 19.83
C THR A 373 -10.76 -14.04 20.72
N ASP A 374 -10.98 -15.24 21.22
CA ASP A 374 -10.02 -15.98 22.05
C ASP A 374 -8.69 -16.23 21.32
N HIS A 375 -8.73 -16.62 20.04
CA HIS A 375 -7.50 -16.82 19.26
C HIS A 375 -6.77 -15.51 18.94
N ILE A 376 -7.48 -14.42 18.71
CA ILE A 376 -6.86 -13.10 18.53
C ILE A 376 -6.26 -12.59 19.84
N ILE A 377 -6.93 -12.82 20.97
CA ILE A 377 -6.39 -12.53 22.29
C ILE A 377 -5.12 -13.38 22.52
N ALA A 378 -5.18 -14.69 22.25
CA ALA A 378 -4.02 -15.58 22.37
C ALA A 378 -2.83 -15.08 21.51
N LEU A 379 -3.07 -14.60 20.28
CA LEU A 379 -2.02 -13.98 19.46
C LEU A 379 -1.46 -12.70 20.10
N SER A 380 -2.31 -11.90 20.73
CA SER A 380 -1.89 -10.63 21.35
C SER A 380 -1.12 -10.82 22.66
N GLU A 381 -1.34 -11.94 23.35
CA GLU A 381 -0.75 -12.27 24.65
C GLU A 381 0.51 -13.16 24.54
N LEU A 382 0.94 -13.48 23.32
CA LEU A 382 2.17 -14.26 23.13
C LEU A 382 3.38 -13.51 23.69
N HIS A 383 3.95 -14.04 24.78
CA HIS A 383 5.19 -13.53 25.37
C HIS A 383 6.42 -13.94 24.53
N ASP A 384 6.40 -15.15 23.97
CA ASP A 384 7.40 -15.63 23.01
C ASP A 384 6.78 -15.71 21.62
N ILE A 385 7.10 -14.74 20.77
CA ILE A 385 6.63 -14.66 19.39
C ILE A 385 7.55 -15.52 18.52
N SER A 386 7.37 -16.83 18.59
CA SER A 386 8.03 -17.80 17.73
C SER A 386 7.11 -18.31 16.62
N LYS A 387 7.70 -18.86 15.56
CA LYS A 387 6.93 -19.47 14.47
C LYS A 387 6.07 -20.63 14.96
N ASP A 388 6.61 -21.45 15.86
CA ASP A 388 5.91 -22.61 16.39
C ASP A 388 4.71 -22.21 17.25
N ALA A 389 4.84 -21.14 18.05
CA ALA A 389 3.74 -20.62 18.85
C ALA A 389 2.61 -20.08 17.97
N VAL A 390 2.95 -19.30 16.92
CA VAL A 390 1.96 -18.78 15.97
C VAL A 390 1.34 -19.91 15.14
N ASP A 391 2.13 -20.89 14.69
CA ASP A 391 1.64 -22.09 13.98
C ASP A 391 0.64 -22.85 14.84
N GLY A 392 0.93 -23.05 16.12
CA GLY A 392 0.02 -23.71 17.07
C GLY A 392 -1.35 -23.02 17.16
N ILE A 393 -1.36 -21.68 17.21
CA ILE A 393 -2.61 -20.90 17.23
C ILE A 393 -3.35 -21.01 15.90
N VAL A 394 -2.66 -20.90 14.75
CA VAL A 394 -3.27 -21.05 13.42
C VAL A 394 -3.87 -22.44 13.24
N ARG A 395 -3.19 -23.49 13.68
CA ARG A 395 -3.70 -24.88 13.65
C ARG A 395 -4.93 -25.05 14.52
N SER A 396 -4.89 -24.53 15.75
CA SER A 396 -6.03 -24.57 16.67
C SER A 396 -7.25 -23.85 16.09
N MET A 397 -7.05 -22.67 15.50
CA MET A 397 -8.11 -21.90 14.84
C MET A 397 -8.69 -22.63 13.62
N THR A 398 -7.83 -23.28 12.83
CA THR A 398 -8.24 -24.06 11.66
C THR A 398 -9.01 -25.31 12.09
N ASP A 399 -8.56 -26.00 13.13
CA ASP A 399 -9.24 -27.18 13.67
C ASP A 399 -10.63 -26.84 14.20
N ALA A 400 -10.78 -25.72 14.89
CA ALA A 400 -12.07 -25.22 15.33
C ALA A 400 -13.00 -24.94 14.14
N LEU A 401 -12.51 -24.29 13.07
CA LEU A 401 -13.27 -24.02 11.84
C LEU A 401 -13.73 -25.31 11.13
N LEU A 402 -12.93 -26.35 11.19
CA LEU A 402 -13.17 -27.65 10.55
C LEU A 402 -13.84 -28.68 11.48
N LYS A 403 -14.23 -28.27 12.68
CA LYS A 403 -14.90 -29.14 13.68
C LYS A 403 -14.12 -30.41 14.01
N GLY A 404 -12.83 -30.26 14.34
CA GLY A 404 -11.96 -31.37 14.75
C GLY A 404 -11.33 -32.15 13.58
N LYS A 405 -11.40 -31.68 12.35
CA LYS A 405 -10.78 -32.32 11.17
C LYS A 405 -9.48 -31.64 10.73
N GLY A 406 -8.89 -30.81 11.57
CA GLY A 406 -7.74 -29.99 11.20
C GLY A 406 -6.50 -30.81 10.83
N GLN A 407 -6.21 -31.90 11.52
CA GLN A 407 -5.02 -32.71 11.21
C GLN A 407 -5.10 -33.34 9.81
N THR A 408 -6.22 -34.01 9.49
CA THR A 408 -6.45 -34.58 8.15
C THR A 408 -6.40 -33.53 7.06
N PHE A 409 -6.81 -32.32 7.37
CA PHE A 409 -6.78 -31.17 6.48
C PHE A 409 -5.34 -30.70 6.21
N PHE A 410 -4.49 -30.60 7.24
CA PHE A 410 -3.09 -30.22 7.08
C PHE A 410 -2.31 -31.26 6.27
N ASP A 411 -2.60 -32.54 6.44
CA ASP A 411 -1.98 -33.63 5.68
C ASP A 411 -2.34 -33.59 4.19
N ALA A 412 -3.48 -32.97 3.84
CA ALA A 412 -3.93 -32.80 2.46
C ALA A 412 -3.34 -31.56 1.75
N LEU A 413 -2.64 -30.68 2.48
CA LEU A 413 -2.04 -29.48 1.87
C LEU A 413 -0.84 -29.86 1.00
N PRO A 414 -0.61 -29.16 -0.14
CA PRO A 414 0.53 -29.44 -1.00
C PRO A 414 1.87 -29.30 -0.28
N ALA A 415 2.77 -30.25 -0.45
CA ALA A 415 4.09 -30.25 0.19
C ALA A 415 4.89 -28.96 -0.11
N TRP A 416 4.80 -28.44 -1.33
CA TRP A 416 5.47 -27.18 -1.69
C TRP A 416 4.94 -25.96 -0.90
N PHE A 417 3.66 -25.98 -0.51
CA PHE A 417 3.05 -24.93 0.29
C PHE A 417 3.54 -24.97 1.74
N LEU A 418 3.75 -26.16 2.28
CA LEU A 418 4.24 -26.39 3.65
C LEU A 418 5.77 -26.39 3.78
N ASP A 419 6.51 -26.30 2.67
CA ASP A 419 7.98 -26.39 2.67
C ASP A 419 8.63 -25.25 3.49
N PRO A 420 9.29 -25.55 4.63
CA PRO A 420 9.92 -24.54 5.47
C PRO A 420 11.20 -23.96 4.86
N SER A 421 11.83 -24.64 3.89
CA SER A 421 13.08 -24.17 3.28
C SER A 421 12.91 -22.91 2.44
N ALA A 422 11.68 -22.62 2.02
CA ALA A 422 11.36 -21.41 1.29
C ALA A 422 11.40 -20.14 2.15
N SER A 423 11.30 -20.27 3.48
CA SER A 423 11.32 -19.13 4.41
C SER A 423 12.68 -18.44 4.52
N SER A 424 13.77 -19.12 4.15
CA SER A 424 15.13 -18.61 4.33
C SER A 424 15.68 -17.75 3.19
N LYS A 425 14.97 -17.62 2.06
CA LYS A 425 15.47 -16.92 0.85
C LYS A 425 14.69 -15.68 0.43
N THR A 426 13.57 -15.38 1.06
CA THR A 426 12.86 -14.12 0.82
C THR A 426 13.21 -13.14 1.91
N SER A 427 14.10 -12.23 1.55
CA SER A 427 14.36 -11.06 2.36
C SER A 427 13.05 -10.29 2.55
N THR A 428 12.41 -10.50 3.70
CA THR A 428 11.43 -9.59 4.25
C THR A 428 12.03 -8.19 4.40
N PRO A 429 11.21 -7.13 4.49
CA PRO A 429 11.69 -5.75 4.68
C PRO A 429 12.67 -5.51 5.83
N ASP A 430 12.87 -6.48 6.72
CA ASP A 430 13.88 -6.41 7.79
C ASP A 430 15.32 -6.25 7.30
N ASN A 431 15.61 -6.54 6.03
CA ASN A 431 16.95 -6.32 5.47
C ASN A 431 17.30 -4.84 5.24
N ASN A 432 16.33 -3.93 5.35
CA ASN A 432 16.55 -2.49 5.22
C ASN A 432 16.61 -1.79 6.59
N ILE A 433 17.12 -2.48 7.60
CA ILE A 433 17.34 -1.93 8.93
C ILE A 433 18.83 -1.76 9.18
N LEU A 434 19.23 -0.52 9.39
CA LEU A 434 20.54 -0.18 9.94
C LEU A 434 20.43 -0.20 11.46
N VAL A 435 21.24 -1.04 12.11
CA VAL A 435 21.38 -1.03 13.57
C VAL A 435 22.45 -0.02 13.95
N ASP A 436 22.08 0.96 14.73
CA ASP A 436 22.97 1.97 15.27
C ASP A 436 24.00 1.33 16.24
N PRO A 437 25.30 1.53 16.01
CA PRO A 437 26.34 0.92 16.84
C PRO A 437 26.45 1.51 18.26
N ILE A 438 25.86 2.68 18.52
CA ILE A 438 25.98 3.38 19.81
C ILE A 438 24.96 2.83 20.81
N ARG A 439 23.68 2.69 20.37
CA ARG A 439 22.58 2.31 21.27
C ARG A 439 21.74 1.13 20.76
N GLY A 440 22.09 0.55 19.62
CA GLY A 440 21.31 -0.53 19.03
C GLY A 440 19.96 -0.10 18.47
N ARG A 441 19.73 1.22 18.25
CA ARG A 441 18.50 1.72 17.62
C ARG A 441 18.37 1.18 16.21
N LYS A 442 17.14 0.84 15.81
CA LYS A 442 16.83 0.32 14.50
C LYS A 442 16.37 1.47 13.58
N ILE A 443 17.19 1.86 12.62
CA ILE A 443 16.85 2.85 11.59
C ILE A 443 16.34 2.11 10.35
N ARG A 444 15.07 2.30 10.03
CA ARG A 444 14.42 1.64 8.88
C ARG A 444 14.57 2.49 7.62
N LEU A 445 15.14 1.91 6.56
CA LEU A 445 15.27 2.57 5.27
C LEU A 445 14.12 2.13 4.35
N CYS A 446 13.34 3.07 3.83
CA CYS A 446 12.21 2.76 2.96
C CYS A 446 11.80 3.95 2.09
N THR A 447 10.83 3.73 1.18
CA THR A 447 10.30 4.83 0.36
C THR A 447 9.29 5.68 1.13
N ILE A 448 9.12 6.94 0.72
CA ILE A 448 8.13 7.86 1.30
C ILE A 448 6.72 7.27 1.22
N HIS A 449 6.39 6.57 0.14
CA HIS A 449 5.09 5.90 -0.03
C HIS A 449 4.83 4.82 1.04
N ALA A 450 5.87 4.11 1.46
CA ALA A 450 5.75 3.06 2.47
C ALA A 450 5.42 3.59 3.88
N VAL A 451 5.69 4.88 4.14
CA VAL A 451 5.49 5.52 5.44
C VAL A 451 4.31 6.48 5.49
N LYS A 452 3.54 6.61 4.41
CA LYS A 452 2.31 7.40 4.44
C LYS A 452 1.37 6.85 5.53
N GLY A 453 0.77 7.73 6.32
CA GLY A 453 -0.06 7.36 7.47
C GLY A 453 0.71 6.97 8.74
N GLN A 454 2.04 6.80 8.68
CA GLN A 454 2.85 6.47 9.87
C GLN A 454 3.28 7.75 10.61
N THR A 455 3.73 7.54 11.85
CA THR A 455 4.30 8.60 12.70
C THR A 455 5.60 8.08 13.30
N HIS A 456 6.68 8.85 13.18
CA HIS A 456 8.02 8.48 13.59
C HIS A 456 8.49 9.29 14.81
N ASP A 457 9.43 8.78 15.60
CA ASP A 457 10.12 9.62 16.58
C ASP A 457 11.11 10.56 15.89
N ALA A 458 11.88 10.04 14.92
CA ALA A 458 12.72 10.86 14.06
C ALA A 458 12.74 10.35 12.62
N THR A 459 12.89 11.27 11.68
CA THR A 459 12.96 10.98 10.25
C THR A 459 14.17 11.66 9.64
N LEU A 460 14.96 10.89 8.87
CA LEU A 460 15.94 11.39 7.92
C LEU A 460 15.33 11.31 6.52
N PHE A 461 15.11 12.47 5.90
CA PHE A 461 14.72 12.53 4.49
C PHE A 461 15.99 12.51 3.63
N LEU A 462 16.08 11.56 2.72
CA LEU A 462 17.22 11.37 1.82
C LEU A 462 16.91 12.01 0.46
N GLU A 463 17.74 12.94 0.01
CA GLU A 463 17.65 13.48 -1.35
C GLU A 463 17.81 12.37 -2.37
N THR A 464 16.89 12.28 -3.33
CA THR A 464 16.95 11.29 -4.40
C THR A 464 16.70 11.93 -5.77
N GLU A 465 17.14 11.25 -6.82
CA GLU A 465 16.99 11.74 -8.21
C GLU A 465 16.01 10.88 -9.01
N LYS A 466 15.10 11.52 -9.70
CA LYS A 466 14.22 10.91 -10.70
C LYS A 466 14.21 11.75 -11.96
N ASN A 467 14.30 11.11 -13.13
CA ASN A 467 14.30 11.78 -14.43
C ASN A 467 15.36 12.90 -14.50
N ARG A 468 16.59 12.60 -14.09
CA ARG A 468 17.76 13.50 -14.10
C ARG A 468 17.60 14.78 -13.26
N GLY A 469 16.80 14.72 -12.20
CA GLY A 469 16.64 15.87 -11.31
C GLY A 469 16.37 15.45 -9.87
N SER A 470 16.92 16.21 -8.95
CA SER A 470 16.76 16.02 -7.51
C SER A 470 15.36 16.41 -7.06
N ASP A 471 14.77 15.61 -6.18
CA ASP A 471 13.48 15.88 -5.54
C ASP A 471 13.55 17.14 -4.66
N LEU A 472 14.62 17.33 -3.89
CA LEU A 472 14.83 18.53 -3.07
C LEU A 472 15.09 19.77 -3.92
N ALA A 473 15.85 19.67 -5.01
CA ALA A 473 16.05 20.82 -5.91
C ALA A 473 14.73 21.29 -6.54
N ARG A 474 13.79 20.37 -6.78
CA ARG A 474 12.47 20.69 -7.33
C ARG A 474 11.56 21.43 -6.37
N ILE A 475 11.80 21.39 -5.06
CA ILE A 475 10.95 22.08 -4.07
C ILE A 475 11.52 23.43 -3.61
N LEU A 476 12.70 23.84 -4.07
CA LEU A 476 13.33 25.08 -3.64
C LEU A 476 12.46 26.32 -3.93
N TRP A 477 11.65 26.28 -4.98
CA TRP A 477 10.72 27.36 -5.31
C TRP A 477 9.67 27.60 -4.21
N CYS A 478 9.28 26.56 -3.45
CA CYS A 478 8.39 26.70 -2.31
C CYS A 478 8.98 27.63 -1.24
N TYR A 479 10.30 27.67 -1.14
CA TYR A 479 11.04 28.54 -0.21
C TYR A 479 11.53 29.83 -0.85
N GLY A 480 10.94 30.22 -2.00
CA GLY A 480 11.26 31.47 -2.68
C GLY A 480 12.53 31.42 -3.55
N ILE A 481 13.05 30.24 -3.86
CA ILE A 481 14.27 30.04 -4.64
C ILE A 481 13.93 29.52 -6.03
N GLY A 482 14.01 30.41 -7.02
CA GLY A 482 13.66 30.08 -8.40
C GLY A 482 12.16 30.03 -8.65
N LYS A 483 11.76 29.30 -9.71
CA LYS A 483 10.35 29.11 -10.11
C LYS A 483 10.10 27.61 -10.33
N PRO A 484 8.86 27.13 -10.15
CA PRO A 484 8.53 25.75 -10.51
C PRO A 484 8.70 25.54 -12.03
N GLY A 485 9.20 24.38 -12.40
CA GLY A 485 9.21 23.96 -13.79
C GLY A 485 7.82 23.51 -14.25
N GLN A 486 7.66 23.32 -15.55
CA GLN A 486 6.39 22.90 -16.17
C GLN A 486 6.03 21.42 -15.91
N SER A 487 7.01 20.61 -15.46
CA SER A 487 6.78 19.19 -15.19
C SER A 487 5.94 18.98 -13.93
N SER A 488 4.97 18.08 -13.98
CA SER A 488 4.18 17.62 -12.83
C SER A 488 5.04 17.08 -11.67
N LEU A 489 6.31 16.71 -11.94
CA LEU A 489 7.27 16.29 -10.92
C LEU A 489 7.56 17.37 -9.88
N PHE A 490 7.41 18.67 -10.18
CA PHE A 490 7.62 19.73 -9.20
C PHE A 490 6.56 19.70 -8.11
N GLU A 491 5.28 19.67 -8.48
CA GLU A 491 4.17 19.51 -7.53
C GLU A 491 4.23 18.19 -6.81
N TYR A 492 4.57 17.14 -7.51
CA TYR A 492 4.69 15.82 -6.91
C TYR A 492 5.83 15.75 -5.86
N SER A 493 7.00 16.33 -6.17
CA SER A 493 8.11 16.44 -5.20
C SER A 493 7.72 17.28 -3.98
N ARG A 494 6.92 18.36 -4.16
CA ARG A 494 6.38 19.16 -3.07
C ARG A 494 5.53 18.31 -2.11
N LYS A 495 4.58 17.54 -2.66
CA LYS A 495 3.72 16.65 -1.87
C LYS A 495 4.53 15.56 -1.15
N LEU A 496 5.52 14.95 -1.83
CA LEU A 496 6.39 13.96 -1.22
C LEU A 496 7.20 14.54 -0.06
N ALA A 497 7.76 15.75 -0.23
CA ALA A 497 8.47 16.44 0.84
C ALA A 497 7.53 16.77 2.01
N TYR A 498 6.32 17.28 1.72
CA TYR A 498 5.32 17.54 2.75
C TYR A 498 4.98 16.27 3.55
N VAL A 499 4.70 15.16 2.87
CA VAL A 499 4.45 13.88 3.53
C VAL A 499 5.66 13.44 4.34
N GLY A 500 6.86 13.43 3.77
CA GLY A 500 8.06 12.95 4.45
C GLY A 500 8.45 13.81 5.66
N PHE A 501 8.41 15.14 5.51
CA PHE A 501 8.77 16.07 6.59
C PHE A 501 7.74 16.11 7.72
N SER A 502 6.49 15.75 7.45
CA SER A 502 5.42 15.71 8.45
C SER A 502 5.36 14.40 9.25
N ARG A 503 6.26 13.42 9.02
CA ARG A 503 6.24 12.14 9.76
C ARG A 503 6.80 12.20 11.17
N PRO A 504 7.90 12.92 11.45
CA PRO A 504 8.53 12.87 12.77
C PRO A 504 7.77 13.66 13.83
N LYS A 505 7.72 13.10 15.05
CA LYS A 505 7.21 13.75 16.26
C LYS A 505 8.24 14.66 16.93
N LYS A 506 9.52 14.35 16.75
CA LYS A 506 10.60 15.00 17.52
C LYS A 506 11.67 15.61 16.62
N LEU A 507 12.29 14.84 15.74
CA LEU A 507 13.43 15.30 14.95
C LEU A 507 13.25 15.04 13.46
N LEU A 508 13.34 16.10 12.65
CA LEU A 508 13.50 16.04 11.20
C LEU A 508 14.96 16.30 10.84
N CYS A 509 15.57 15.37 10.13
CA CYS A 509 16.84 15.56 9.42
C CYS A 509 16.59 15.46 7.90
N VAL A 510 17.30 16.26 7.11
CA VAL A 510 17.24 16.24 5.66
C VAL A 510 18.66 16.16 5.12
N ALA A 511 18.98 15.08 4.41
CA ALA A 511 20.24 14.96 3.69
C ALA A 511 20.12 15.73 2.36
N ILE A 512 20.97 16.68 2.13
CA ILE A 512 20.98 17.54 0.95
C ILE A 512 22.34 17.48 0.25
N GLN A 513 22.34 17.20 -1.06
CA GLN A 513 23.56 17.18 -1.85
C GLN A 513 24.13 18.60 -2.02
N GLU A 514 25.44 18.70 -2.08
CA GLU A 514 26.18 19.95 -2.25
C GLU A 514 25.62 20.82 -3.40
N SER A 515 25.36 20.21 -4.57
CA SER A 515 24.85 20.89 -5.74
C SER A 515 23.46 21.54 -5.52
N THR A 516 22.64 20.95 -4.67
CA THR A 516 21.33 21.49 -4.27
C THR A 516 21.49 22.51 -3.15
N TYR A 517 22.34 22.23 -2.16
CA TYR A 517 22.61 23.15 -1.04
C TYR A 517 23.17 24.48 -1.51
N GLU A 518 24.12 24.49 -2.44
CA GLU A 518 24.72 25.74 -2.96
C GLU A 518 23.70 26.70 -3.57
N LYS A 519 22.57 26.17 -4.08
CA LYS A 519 21.47 26.99 -4.60
C LYS A 519 20.65 27.67 -3.51
N CYS A 520 20.59 27.08 -2.31
CA CYS A 520 19.70 27.52 -1.23
C CYS A 520 20.43 28.00 0.04
N LYS A 521 21.74 27.87 0.12
CA LYS A 521 22.52 28.16 1.35
C LYS A 521 22.28 29.56 1.94
N LYS A 522 22.07 30.58 1.08
CA LYS A 522 21.81 31.95 1.54
C LYS A 522 20.46 32.11 2.23
N GLN A 523 19.44 31.37 1.78
CA GLN A 523 18.07 31.42 2.31
C GLN A 523 17.89 30.48 3.51
N PHE A 524 18.54 29.33 3.49
CA PHE A 524 18.41 28.30 4.54
C PHE A 524 19.36 28.53 5.72
N HIS A 525 20.33 29.43 5.59
CA HIS A 525 21.29 29.70 6.65
C HIS A 525 20.59 30.36 7.86
N ASN A 526 20.56 29.62 8.98
CA ASN A 526 20.26 30.07 10.35
C ASN A 526 18.84 30.42 10.80
N LYS A 527 17.82 30.48 9.96
CA LYS A 527 16.47 30.80 10.47
C LYS A 527 15.69 29.56 10.92
N LEU A 528 15.52 28.61 10.02
CA LEU A 528 14.67 27.43 10.24
C LEU A 528 15.45 26.12 10.40
N TRP A 529 16.72 26.08 9.97
CA TRP A 529 17.54 24.89 9.92
C TRP A 529 18.81 25.01 10.75
N GLU A 530 19.22 23.93 11.39
CA GLU A 530 20.58 23.68 11.85
C GLU A 530 21.35 23.00 10.72
N VAL A 531 22.49 23.55 10.31
CA VAL A 531 23.27 23.01 9.19
C VAL A 531 24.47 22.24 9.71
N VAL A 532 24.57 20.99 9.29
CA VAL A 532 25.70 20.10 9.57
C VAL A 532 26.37 19.75 8.25
N ASP A 533 27.59 20.23 8.08
CA ASP A 533 28.35 20.04 6.84
C ASP A 533 29.33 18.86 7.02
N VAL A 534 29.10 17.80 6.23
CA VAL A 534 29.95 16.59 6.24
C VAL A 534 30.77 16.46 4.95
N ARG A 535 30.82 17.51 4.12
CA ARG A 535 31.66 17.55 2.92
C ARG A 535 33.15 17.59 3.33
N GLN A 536 33.92 16.64 2.88
CA GLN A 536 35.37 16.59 3.08
C GLN A 536 36.09 16.51 1.74
#